data_c1d2d07b6af2cf45c69b7daf11923966
#
_entry.id   c1d2d07b6af2cf45c69b7daf11923966
#
_cell.length_a   1.000
_cell.length_b   1.000
_cell.length_c   1.000
_cell.angle_alpha   90.00
_cell.angle_beta   90.00
_cell.angle_gamma   90.00
#
_symmetry.space_group_name_H-M   'P 1'
#
loop_
_entity.id
_entity.type
_entity.pdbx_description
1 polymer ?
#
loop_
_entity_poly.entity_id
_entity_poly.type
_entity_poly.pdbx_seq_one_letter_code
_entity_poly.pdbx_strand_id
1 'polypeptide(L)' 'MKATLEFQLPEESNEHLRAVQAGHAWSALHDIDYMLRNLLKHGDDRYKTVEELAHAIREEARYALDKIDE' A
#
# COMPACT_ATOMS: atom_id res chain seq x y z
N MET A 1 17.23 -20.99 5.12
CA MET A 1 15.80 -21.33 5.15
C MET A 1 15.14 -20.94 3.82
N LYS A 2 14.26 -21.78 3.34
CA LYS A 2 13.52 -21.56 2.10
C LYS A 2 12.03 -21.63 2.37
N ALA A 3 11.27 -20.76 1.72
CA ALA A 3 9.82 -20.79 1.78
C ALA A 3 9.25 -20.75 0.37
N THR A 4 8.19 -21.48 0.14
CA THR A 4 7.56 -21.59 -1.17
C THR A 4 6.05 -21.46 -1.04
N LEU A 5 5.44 -20.75 -1.99
CA LEU A 5 3.99 -20.66 -2.11
C LEU A 5 3.58 -21.33 -3.42
N GLU A 6 2.54 -22.17 -3.38
CA GLU A 6 2.04 -22.86 -4.55
C GLU A 6 0.59 -22.49 -4.83
N PHE A 7 0.25 -22.32 -6.12
CA PHE A 7 -1.08 -21.98 -6.57
C PHE A 7 -1.47 -22.85 -7.75
N GLN A 8 -2.73 -23.28 -7.78
CA GLN A 8 -3.29 -24.01 -8.90
C GLN A 8 -3.86 -23.01 -9.90
N LEU A 9 -3.18 -22.84 -11.02
CA LEU A 9 -3.62 -21.93 -12.07
C LEU A 9 -4.42 -22.70 -13.12
N PRO A 10 -5.46 -22.09 -13.71
CA PRO A 10 -5.91 -20.70 -13.50
C PRO A 10 -6.88 -20.49 -12.34
N GLU A 11 -7.28 -21.55 -11.61
CA GLU A 11 -8.31 -21.48 -10.59
C GLU A 11 -7.96 -20.50 -9.47
N GLU A 12 -6.67 -20.46 -9.09
CA GLU A 12 -6.20 -19.59 -8.01
C GLU A 12 -5.45 -18.38 -8.53
N SER A 13 -5.78 -17.90 -9.73
CA SER A 13 -5.03 -16.80 -10.33
C SER A 13 -5.16 -15.50 -9.56
N ASN A 14 -6.32 -15.21 -8.95
CA ASN A 14 -6.48 -14.02 -8.13
C ASN A 14 -5.63 -14.07 -6.87
N GLU A 15 -5.61 -15.22 -6.20
CA GLU A 15 -4.79 -15.42 -5.01
C GLU A 15 -3.31 -15.32 -5.34
N HIS A 16 -2.90 -15.89 -6.47
CA HIS A 16 -1.53 -15.82 -6.95
C HIS A 16 -1.12 -14.37 -7.21
N LEU A 17 -1.97 -13.61 -7.91
CA LEU A 17 -1.70 -12.21 -8.21
C LEU A 17 -1.53 -11.39 -6.92
N ARG A 18 -2.43 -11.60 -5.95
CA ARG A 18 -2.34 -10.90 -4.66
C ARG A 18 -1.06 -11.23 -3.93
N ALA A 19 -0.64 -12.49 -3.92
CA ALA A 19 0.61 -12.90 -3.29
C ALA A 19 1.81 -12.24 -3.96
N VAL A 20 1.84 -12.21 -5.30
CA VAL A 20 2.92 -11.59 -6.05
C VAL A 20 2.99 -10.09 -5.82
N GLN A 21 1.81 -9.45 -5.71
CA GLN A 21 1.71 -7.99 -5.58
C GLN A 21 1.64 -7.51 -4.13
N ALA A 22 1.74 -8.42 -3.16
CA ALA A 22 1.61 -8.05 -1.74
C ALA A 22 2.65 -7.01 -1.30
N GLY A 23 3.82 -6.98 -1.96
CA GLY A 23 4.85 -6.00 -1.67
C GLY A 23 4.38 -4.55 -1.86
N HIS A 24 3.48 -4.30 -2.81
CA HIS A 24 2.93 -2.96 -3.03
C HIS A 24 2.07 -2.52 -1.84
N ALA A 25 1.27 -3.42 -1.27
CA ALA A 25 0.47 -3.12 -0.09
C ALA A 25 1.36 -2.85 1.12
N TRP A 26 2.39 -3.67 1.31
CA TRP A 26 3.36 -3.50 2.38
C TRP A 26 4.05 -2.14 2.30
N SER A 27 4.53 -1.77 1.10
CA SER A 27 5.19 -0.49 0.87
C SER A 27 4.24 0.68 1.11
N ALA A 28 3.00 0.59 0.64
CA ALA A 28 2.01 1.65 0.82
C ALA A 28 1.70 1.88 2.30
N LEU A 29 1.56 0.81 3.07
CA LEU A 29 1.31 0.92 4.50
C LEU A 29 2.47 1.58 5.23
N HIS A 30 3.71 1.24 4.87
CA HIS A 30 4.88 1.89 5.45
C HIS A 30 4.97 3.36 5.06
N ASP A 31 4.67 3.69 3.81
CA ASP A 31 4.68 5.08 3.36
C ASP A 31 3.63 5.91 4.09
N ILE A 32 2.44 5.37 4.27
CA ILE A 32 1.36 6.06 5.01
C ILE A 32 1.78 6.26 6.47
N ASP A 33 2.32 5.23 7.10
CA ASP A 33 2.80 5.34 8.49
C ASP A 33 3.88 6.42 8.62
N TYR A 34 4.82 6.44 7.68
CA TYR A 34 5.90 7.43 7.68
C TYR A 34 5.36 8.86 7.53
N MET A 35 4.41 9.07 6.63
CA MET A 35 3.76 10.37 6.44
C MET A 35 3.11 10.85 7.72
N LEU A 36 2.36 9.98 8.36
CA LEU A 36 1.65 10.33 9.60
C LEU A 36 2.60 10.55 10.76
N ARG A 37 3.66 9.75 10.87
CA ARG A 37 4.67 9.93 11.91
C ARG A 37 5.34 11.30 11.79
N ASN A 38 5.73 11.67 10.58
CA ASN A 38 6.36 12.97 10.35
C ASN A 38 5.44 14.11 10.70
N LEU A 39 4.17 14.01 10.31
CA LEU A 39 3.17 15.02 10.63
C LEU A 39 3.00 15.18 12.14
N LEU A 40 2.90 14.06 12.86
CA LEU A 40 2.66 14.08 14.30
C LEU A 40 3.89 14.56 15.09
N LYS A 41 5.10 14.24 14.64
CA LYS A 41 6.33 14.58 15.36
C LYS A 41 6.86 15.97 15.05
N HIS A 42 6.80 16.37 13.78
CA HIS A 42 7.48 17.58 13.33
C HIS A 42 6.55 18.64 12.76
N GLY A 43 5.29 18.29 12.53
CA GLY A 43 4.39 19.09 11.72
C GLY A 43 4.83 19.03 10.27
N ASP A 44 3.91 19.13 9.35
CA ASP A 44 4.22 19.04 7.92
C ASP A 44 3.43 20.12 7.18
N ASP A 45 4.15 21.10 6.66
CA ASP A 45 3.55 22.22 5.94
C ASP A 45 2.97 21.84 4.59
N ARG A 46 3.26 20.61 4.09
CA ARG A 46 2.72 20.15 2.82
C ARG A 46 1.21 19.94 2.86
N TYR A 47 0.67 19.68 4.05
CA TYR A 47 -0.76 19.41 4.20
C TYR A 47 -1.37 20.47 5.11
N LYS A 48 -2.06 21.43 4.52
CA LYS A 48 -2.65 22.56 5.26
C LYS A 48 -4.02 22.24 5.81
N THR A 49 -4.70 21.26 5.24
CA THR A 49 -6.03 20.85 5.68
C THR A 49 -6.08 19.33 5.82
N VAL A 50 -7.06 18.88 6.61
CA VAL A 50 -7.34 17.45 6.76
C VAL A 50 -7.65 16.84 5.40
N GLU A 51 -8.33 17.59 4.53
CA GLU A 51 -8.71 17.11 3.22
C GLU A 51 -7.49 16.84 2.32
N GLU A 52 -6.51 17.73 2.36
CA GLU A 52 -5.26 17.55 1.59
C GLU A 52 -4.53 16.30 2.06
N LEU A 53 -4.45 16.09 3.37
CA LEU A 53 -3.82 14.90 3.94
C LEU A 53 -4.60 13.64 3.53
N ALA A 54 -5.91 13.70 3.61
CA ALA A 54 -6.76 12.57 3.25
C ALA A 54 -6.59 12.18 1.78
N HIS A 55 -6.49 13.17 0.89
CA HIS A 55 -6.25 12.91 -0.53
C HIS A 55 -4.90 12.24 -0.76
N ALA A 56 -3.86 12.72 -0.08
CA ALA A 56 -2.52 12.14 -0.21
C ALA A 56 -2.50 10.68 0.24
N ILE A 57 -3.14 10.37 1.37
CA ILE A 57 -3.22 9.01 1.88
C ILE A 57 -4.03 8.13 0.93
N ARG A 58 -5.13 8.66 0.42
CA ARG A 58 -5.97 7.90 -0.52
C ARG A 58 -5.23 7.57 -1.80
N GLU A 59 -4.41 8.49 -2.31
CA GLU A 59 -3.61 8.23 -3.50
C GLU A 59 -2.61 7.09 -3.29
N GLU A 60 -1.96 7.04 -2.13
CA GLU A 60 -1.05 5.94 -1.80
C GLU A 60 -1.79 4.60 -1.76
N ALA A 61 -2.93 4.57 -1.08
CA ALA A 61 -3.74 3.37 -1.00
C ALA A 61 -4.26 2.95 -2.37
N ARG A 62 -4.70 3.91 -3.18
CA ARG A 62 -5.23 3.65 -4.51
C ARG A 62 -4.18 3.07 -5.44
N TYR A 63 -2.98 3.63 -5.40
CA TYR A 63 -1.87 3.12 -6.20
C TYR A 63 -1.61 1.64 -5.89
N ALA A 64 -1.55 1.30 -4.61
CA ALA A 64 -1.31 -0.08 -4.20
C ALA A 64 -2.46 -1.00 -4.60
N LEU A 65 -3.71 -0.54 -4.42
CA LEU A 65 -4.89 -1.34 -4.80
C LEU A 65 -4.93 -1.60 -6.30
N ASP A 66 -4.59 -0.60 -7.12
CA ASP A 66 -4.56 -0.76 -8.56
C ASP A 66 -3.49 -1.79 -8.97
N LYS A 67 -2.37 -1.82 -8.29
CA LYS A 67 -1.31 -2.80 -8.56
C LYS A 67 -1.71 -4.21 -8.15
N ILE A 68 -2.40 -4.34 -7.01
CA ILE A 68 -2.83 -5.64 -6.50
C ILE A 68 -3.96 -6.22 -7.35
N ASP A 69 -4.85 -5.36 -7.84
CA ASP A 69 -6.04 -5.77 -8.58
C ASP A 69 -5.81 -5.87 -10.10
N GLU A 70 -4.61 -5.60 -10.57
CA GLU A 70 -4.27 -5.74 -12.01
C GLU A 70 -4.41 -7.17 -12.57
#